data_c31b19290efdeeb860af50881c7094d1
#
_entry.id   c31b19290efdeeb860af50881c7094d1
#
_cell.length_a   1.000
_cell.length_b   1.000
_cell.length_c   1.000
_cell.angle_alpha   90.00
_cell.angle_beta   90.00
_cell.angle_gamma   90.00
#
_symmetry.space_group_name_H-M   'P 1'
#
loop_
_entity.id
_entity.type
_entity.pdbx_description
1 polymer ?
#
loop_
_entity_poly.entity_id
_entity_poly.type
_entity_poly.pdbx_seq_one_letter_code
_entity_poly.pdbx_strand_id
1 'polypeptide(L)'
;MTYRPKILIIGDAYIPTGYSRVIRSIFEPLAQKYELWQLAIRYNGEPHDYPWQLIQANKLGDPYGFDQLGPIAKSLNSEIIFILYDINFQGKYLEILKSHNLKSKIVCYSPVESGPIPIELLKTINHFDHYTVFTEFAKNEISKTLKEYRLENSSFKFPEVQVIPHGIDTNTFYPLTDKKIEGKTVSGKNLARQRIGLTDEAQNNSFIVLNANRNMFKKRLDITIQGFAKFAHNKPKNVKLYLHTAMQYTGWNIALLAKRFNIEDRIILTTDQNKHPEVTSEYLNLIYNACDVGINTSTNEGWGLVSFEHAATMSPQLIPNHTCLSNLWENSALMLSSKYTMINTSDHCDSYIITADEVANALEHIYNDTSLRKRITINGYKNATKKEYHWSVISKSWDQLFRTLIKESI
;
A
#
# COMPACT_ATOMS: atom_id res chain seq x y z
N MET A 1 -24.42 -30.23 -1.49
CA MET A 1 -23.44 -29.12 -1.44
C MET A 1 -23.02 -28.93 0.00
N THR A 2 -21.74 -28.92 0.29
CA THR A 2 -21.24 -28.62 1.64
C THR A 2 -21.53 -27.15 1.94
N TYR A 3 -22.09 -26.89 3.12
CA TYR A 3 -22.35 -25.53 3.61
C TYR A 3 -21.07 -24.71 3.62
N ARG A 4 -21.10 -23.51 3.05
CA ARG A 4 -20.01 -22.52 3.08
C ARG A 4 -20.52 -21.29 3.82
N PRO A 5 -19.87 -20.88 4.92
CA PRO A 5 -20.25 -19.64 5.60
C PRO A 5 -20.14 -18.44 4.66
N LYS A 6 -21.05 -17.46 4.83
CA LYS A 6 -21.08 -16.23 4.03
C LYS A 6 -20.24 -15.15 4.68
N ILE A 7 -19.48 -14.44 3.86
CA ILE A 7 -18.76 -13.23 4.27
C ILE A 7 -19.18 -12.08 3.37
N LEU A 8 -19.63 -10.99 3.98
CA LEU A 8 -19.81 -9.71 3.29
C LEU A 8 -18.55 -8.87 3.48
N ILE A 9 -17.90 -8.53 2.38
CA ILE A 9 -16.69 -7.69 2.36
C ILE A 9 -17.12 -6.25 2.01
N ILE A 10 -16.62 -5.26 2.74
CA ILE A 10 -16.82 -3.84 2.46
C ILE A 10 -15.46 -3.22 2.18
N GLY A 11 -15.25 -2.73 0.97
CA GLY A 11 -13.99 -2.11 0.56
C GLY A 11 -13.84 -1.97 -0.94
N ASP A 12 -12.72 -1.42 -1.37
CA ASP A 12 -12.44 -1.22 -2.80
C ASP A 12 -12.39 -2.54 -3.56
N ALA A 13 -12.95 -2.56 -4.77
CA ALA A 13 -12.78 -3.64 -5.74
C ALA A 13 -12.60 -3.05 -7.14
N TYR A 14 -12.06 -3.82 -8.07
CA TYR A 14 -11.82 -3.48 -9.47
C TYR A 14 -10.82 -2.31 -9.65
N ILE A 15 -11.04 -1.17 -9.02
CA ILE A 15 -10.11 -0.03 -9.08
C ILE A 15 -8.74 -0.45 -8.52
N PRO A 16 -7.62 -0.18 -9.22
CA PRO A 16 -6.29 -0.61 -8.81
C PRO A 16 -5.76 0.22 -7.62
N THR A 17 -6.36 0.01 -6.45
CA THR A 17 -5.95 0.59 -5.17
C THR A 17 -5.15 -0.42 -4.34
N GLY A 18 -4.43 0.07 -3.32
CA GLY A 18 -3.82 -0.82 -2.32
C GLY A 18 -4.87 -1.70 -1.63
N TYR A 19 -6.04 -1.14 -1.30
CA TYR A 19 -7.12 -1.87 -0.62
C TYR A 19 -7.73 -2.97 -1.49
N SER A 20 -8.02 -2.70 -2.77
CA SER A 20 -8.56 -3.72 -3.67
C SER A 20 -7.58 -4.90 -3.84
N ARG A 21 -6.28 -4.59 -3.93
CA ARG A 21 -5.23 -5.61 -4.02
C ARG A 21 -5.13 -6.44 -2.74
N VAL A 22 -5.18 -5.79 -1.58
CA VAL A 22 -5.15 -6.48 -0.27
C VAL A 22 -6.37 -7.37 -0.10
N ILE A 23 -7.59 -6.88 -0.37
CA ILE A 23 -8.82 -7.66 -0.32
C ILE A 23 -8.71 -8.89 -1.22
N ARG A 24 -8.33 -8.69 -2.48
CA ARG A 24 -8.17 -9.79 -3.43
C ARG A 24 -7.18 -10.84 -2.91
N SER A 25 -6.02 -10.42 -2.44
CA SER A 25 -4.98 -11.31 -1.94
C SER A 25 -5.38 -12.11 -0.69
N ILE A 26 -6.22 -11.53 0.17
CA ILE A 26 -6.77 -12.23 1.34
C ILE A 26 -7.83 -13.25 0.93
N PHE A 27 -8.81 -12.84 0.10
CA PHE A 27 -10.04 -13.60 -0.10
C PHE A 27 -10.02 -14.54 -1.31
N GLU A 28 -9.19 -14.31 -2.34
CA GLU A 28 -9.10 -15.20 -3.50
C GLU A 28 -8.73 -16.65 -3.09
N PRO A 29 -7.74 -16.89 -2.20
CA PRO A 29 -7.46 -18.23 -1.68
C PRO A 29 -8.58 -18.82 -0.81
N LEU A 30 -9.49 -17.99 -0.30
CA LEU A 30 -10.60 -18.38 0.56
C LEU A 30 -11.92 -18.61 -0.20
N ALA A 31 -12.00 -18.25 -1.46
CA ALA A 31 -13.24 -18.31 -2.26
C ALA A 31 -13.85 -19.73 -2.41
N GLN A 32 -13.04 -20.78 -2.22
CA GLN A 32 -13.53 -22.17 -2.19
C GLN A 32 -14.13 -22.58 -0.83
N LYS A 33 -13.78 -21.87 0.25
CA LYS A 33 -14.20 -22.20 1.62
C LYS A 33 -15.40 -21.40 2.08
N TYR A 34 -15.55 -20.18 1.58
CA TYR A 34 -16.58 -19.23 1.96
C TYR A 34 -17.42 -18.81 0.74
N GLU A 35 -18.68 -18.48 0.98
CA GLU A 35 -19.52 -17.79 0.02
C GLU A 35 -19.26 -16.28 0.18
N LEU A 36 -18.54 -15.68 -0.77
CA LEU A 36 -18.05 -14.30 -0.68
C LEU A 36 -18.94 -13.35 -1.48
N TRP A 37 -19.31 -12.24 -0.84
CA TRP A 37 -20.00 -11.10 -1.41
C TRP A 37 -19.24 -9.84 -1.07
N GLN A 38 -19.11 -8.91 -2.00
CA GLN A 38 -18.40 -7.65 -1.72
C GLN A 38 -19.24 -6.45 -2.11
N LEU A 39 -19.54 -5.58 -1.13
CA LEU A 39 -19.99 -4.21 -1.41
C LEU A 39 -18.77 -3.44 -1.90
N ALA A 40 -18.67 -3.33 -3.22
CA ALA A 40 -17.49 -2.86 -3.94
C ALA A 40 -17.51 -1.33 -4.05
N ILE A 41 -16.71 -0.67 -3.20
CA ILE A 41 -16.62 0.79 -3.14
C ILE A 41 -16.05 1.32 -4.45
N ARG A 42 -16.66 2.35 -5.00
CA ARG A 42 -16.29 3.00 -6.27
C ARG A 42 -16.34 2.09 -7.51
N TYR A 43 -16.94 0.93 -7.40
CA TYR A 43 -17.21 0.02 -8.53
C TYR A 43 -18.51 0.43 -9.22
N ASN A 44 -18.52 0.51 -10.56
CA ASN A 44 -19.66 0.97 -11.36
C ASN A 44 -20.28 -0.14 -12.25
N GLY A 45 -19.92 -1.40 -12.00
CA GLY A 45 -20.45 -2.54 -12.76
C GLY A 45 -19.59 -2.95 -13.94
N GLU A 46 -18.31 -2.58 -13.97
CA GLU A 46 -17.37 -3.00 -15.01
C GLU A 46 -17.17 -4.53 -14.99
N PRO A 47 -16.93 -5.18 -16.16
CA PRO A 47 -16.58 -6.59 -16.21
C PRO A 47 -15.37 -6.92 -15.35
N HIS A 48 -15.44 -8.02 -14.61
CA HIS A 48 -14.38 -8.39 -13.67
C HIS A 48 -14.13 -9.90 -13.63
N ASP A 49 -12.97 -10.29 -13.10
CA ASP A 49 -12.50 -11.67 -12.93
C ASP A 49 -12.46 -12.13 -11.45
N TYR A 50 -13.14 -11.40 -10.55
CA TYR A 50 -13.22 -11.80 -9.14
C TYR A 50 -14.00 -13.11 -9.01
N PRO A 51 -13.48 -14.12 -8.27
CA PRO A 51 -14.16 -15.40 -8.07
C PRO A 51 -15.33 -15.33 -7.07
N TRP A 52 -15.87 -14.13 -6.84
CA TRP A 52 -17.05 -13.86 -5.99
C TRP A 52 -17.90 -12.73 -6.55
N GLN A 53 -19.05 -12.52 -5.91
CA GLN A 53 -20.02 -11.51 -6.34
C GLN A 53 -19.62 -10.11 -5.90
N LEU A 54 -19.53 -9.17 -6.83
CA LEU A 54 -19.38 -7.75 -6.55
C LEU A 54 -20.75 -7.07 -6.60
N ILE A 55 -21.08 -6.32 -5.56
CA ILE A 55 -22.27 -5.47 -5.48
C ILE A 55 -21.81 -4.04 -5.69
N GLN A 56 -22.38 -3.38 -6.68
CA GLN A 56 -22.04 -2.00 -7.03
C GLN A 56 -22.45 -1.04 -5.90
N ALA A 57 -21.48 -0.46 -5.20
CA ALA A 57 -21.75 0.51 -4.13
C ALA A 57 -22.39 1.80 -4.68
N ASN A 58 -21.97 2.26 -5.85
CA ASN A 58 -22.40 3.51 -6.46
C ASN A 58 -23.78 3.46 -7.17
N LYS A 59 -24.56 2.39 -7.00
CA LYS A 59 -25.83 2.21 -7.71
C LYS A 59 -26.85 3.32 -7.42
N LEU A 60 -26.85 3.90 -6.24
CA LEU A 60 -27.75 4.98 -5.83
C LEU A 60 -27.07 6.36 -5.78
N GLY A 61 -25.88 6.49 -6.40
CA GLY A 61 -25.11 7.75 -6.39
C GLY A 61 -24.20 7.95 -5.18
N ASP A 62 -24.20 7.04 -4.22
CA ASP A 62 -23.26 7.01 -3.09
C ASP A 62 -22.09 6.07 -3.39
N PRO A 63 -20.89 6.61 -3.66
CA PRO A 63 -19.73 5.79 -4.03
C PRO A 63 -19.24 4.86 -2.91
N TYR A 64 -19.67 5.11 -1.68
CA TYR A 64 -19.29 4.34 -0.50
C TYR A 64 -20.31 3.26 -0.12
N GLY A 65 -21.49 3.27 -0.72
CA GLY A 65 -22.54 2.28 -0.53
C GLY A 65 -23.27 2.35 0.81
N PHE A 66 -23.23 3.49 1.51
CA PHE A 66 -23.92 3.65 2.79
C PHE A 66 -25.43 3.42 2.68
N ASP A 67 -26.04 3.94 1.61
CA ASP A 67 -27.50 3.85 1.39
C ASP A 67 -27.98 2.41 1.12
N GLN A 68 -27.09 1.54 0.66
CA GLN A 68 -27.39 0.15 0.29
C GLN A 68 -26.97 -0.87 1.35
N LEU A 69 -26.02 -0.51 2.22
CA LEU A 69 -25.35 -1.46 3.12
C LEU A 69 -26.34 -2.20 4.01
N GLY A 70 -27.25 -1.50 4.66
CA GLY A 70 -28.22 -2.10 5.60
C GLY A 70 -29.10 -3.16 4.95
N PRO A 71 -29.85 -2.84 3.86
CA PRO A 71 -30.65 -3.81 3.12
C PRO A 71 -29.84 -5.00 2.61
N ILE A 72 -28.63 -4.78 2.06
CA ILE A 72 -27.74 -5.82 1.56
C ILE A 72 -27.32 -6.76 2.71
N ALA A 73 -26.80 -6.22 3.81
CA ALA A 73 -26.36 -7.00 4.94
C ALA A 73 -27.48 -7.85 5.53
N LYS A 74 -28.69 -7.28 5.65
CA LYS A 74 -29.89 -7.99 6.11
C LYS A 74 -30.30 -9.11 5.17
N SER A 75 -30.29 -8.86 3.86
CA SER A 75 -30.65 -9.86 2.84
C SER A 75 -29.66 -11.01 2.78
N LEU A 76 -28.36 -10.73 2.85
CA LEU A 76 -27.30 -11.73 2.80
C LEU A 76 -27.26 -12.57 4.07
N ASN A 77 -27.57 -11.99 5.23
CA ASN A 77 -27.48 -12.63 6.54
C ASN A 77 -26.15 -13.39 6.70
N SER A 78 -25.06 -12.70 6.41
CA SER A 78 -23.71 -13.29 6.44
C SER A 78 -23.25 -13.53 7.88
N GLU A 79 -22.42 -14.57 8.12
CA GLU A 79 -21.82 -14.84 9.42
C GLU A 79 -20.80 -13.79 9.80
N ILE A 80 -20.07 -13.26 8.79
CA ILE A 80 -19.05 -12.23 9.00
C ILE A 80 -19.30 -11.06 8.07
N ILE A 81 -19.09 -9.85 8.58
CA ILE A 81 -18.95 -8.62 7.82
C ILE A 81 -17.51 -8.12 8.02
N PHE A 82 -16.73 -8.11 6.95
CA PHE A 82 -15.35 -7.65 6.95
C PHE A 82 -15.24 -6.27 6.35
N ILE A 83 -14.59 -5.33 7.05
CA ILE A 83 -14.45 -3.93 6.62
C ILE A 83 -12.96 -3.60 6.47
N LEU A 84 -12.54 -3.25 5.26
CA LEU A 84 -11.24 -2.63 4.98
C LEU A 84 -11.46 -1.29 4.30
N TYR A 85 -11.45 -0.22 5.07
CA TYR A 85 -11.56 1.15 4.59
C TYR A 85 -10.97 2.15 5.59
N ASP A 86 -10.78 3.41 5.15
CA ASP A 86 -10.19 4.47 5.97
C ASP A 86 -10.94 4.64 7.29
N ILE A 87 -10.20 4.90 8.36
CA ILE A 87 -10.70 4.98 9.75
C ILE A 87 -11.87 5.98 9.90
N ASN A 88 -11.85 7.07 9.13
CA ASN A 88 -12.90 8.10 9.14
C ASN A 88 -14.28 7.59 8.70
N PHE A 89 -14.34 6.48 7.96
CA PHE A 89 -15.59 5.90 7.43
C PHE A 89 -16.10 4.73 8.27
N GLN A 90 -15.24 4.12 9.09
CA GLN A 90 -15.56 2.90 9.82
C GLN A 90 -16.75 3.09 10.78
N GLY A 91 -16.79 4.23 11.49
CA GLY A 91 -17.90 4.56 12.38
C GLY A 91 -19.25 4.60 11.67
N LYS A 92 -19.32 5.17 10.46
CA LYS A 92 -20.56 5.26 9.69
C LYS A 92 -21.03 3.89 9.18
N TYR A 93 -20.14 3.04 8.69
CA TYR A 93 -20.49 1.66 8.34
C TYR A 93 -21.06 0.90 9.53
N LEU A 94 -20.42 1.04 10.69
CA LEU A 94 -20.81 0.37 11.90
C LEU A 94 -22.19 0.83 12.41
N GLU A 95 -22.47 2.14 12.37
CA GLU A 95 -23.75 2.74 12.73
C GLU A 95 -24.91 2.17 11.91
N ILE A 96 -24.72 2.07 10.58
CA ILE A 96 -25.69 1.48 9.67
C ILE A 96 -25.92 0.00 10.00
N LEU A 97 -24.84 -0.79 10.19
CA LEU A 97 -24.97 -2.19 10.51
C LEU A 97 -25.68 -2.45 11.83
N LYS A 98 -25.41 -1.64 12.85
CA LYS A 98 -26.05 -1.74 14.17
C LYS A 98 -27.54 -1.43 14.12
N SER A 99 -27.98 -0.45 13.32
CA SER A 99 -29.40 -0.10 13.17
C SER A 99 -30.26 -1.23 12.57
N HIS A 100 -29.64 -2.25 11.97
CA HIS A 100 -30.34 -3.37 11.34
C HIS A 100 -30.39 -4.66 12.17
N ASN A 101 -29.91 -4.64 13.43
CA ASN A 101 -29.94 -5.77 14.37
C ASN A 101 -29.41 -7.10 13.76
N LEU A 102 -28.26 -7.04 13.09
CA LEU A 102 -27.65 -8.18 12.44
C LEU A 102 -27.01 -9.12 13.46
N LYS A 103 -27.00 -10.42 13.12
CA LYS A 103 -26.30 -11.46 13.92
C LYS A 103 -24.84 -11.64 13.49
N SER A 104 -24.44 -10.98 12.42
CA SER A 104 -23.08 -11.07 11.84
C SER A 104 -22.02 -10.59 12.83
N LYS A 105 -20.88 -11.26 12.86
CA LYS A 105 -19.66 -10.74 13.50
C LYS A 105 -19.03 -9.67 12.62
N ILE A 106 -18.77 -8.50 13.18
CA ILE A 106 -18.21 -7.36 12.45
C ILE A 106 -16.71 -7.28 12.73
N VAL A 107 -15.92 -7.46 11.69
CA VAL A 107 -14.45 -7.48 11.73
C VAL A 107 -13.91 -6.29 10.97
N CYS A 108 -13.05 -5.51 11.61
CA CYS A 108 -12.36 -4.39 10.99
C CYS A 108 -10.91 -4.74 10.69
N TYR A 109 -10.43 -4.35 9.50
CA TYR A 109 -9.02 -4.33 9.14
C TYR A 109 -8.62 -2.89 8.84
N SER A 110 -8.11 -2.20 9.85
CA SER A 110 -7.97 -0.74 9.83
C SER A 110 -6.61 -0.27 9.33
N PRO A 111 -6.58 0.62 8.33
CA PRO A 111 -5.38 1.37 7.99
C PRO A 111 -5.13 2.45 9.07
N VAL A 112 -3.90 2.48 9.58
CA VAL A 112 -3.39 3.57 10.42
C VAL A 112 -2.05 4.01 9.84
N GLU A 113 -2.02 5.22 9.35
CA GLU A 113 -0.86 5.74 8.61
C GLU A 113 0.00 6.67 9.47
N SER A 114 -0.56 7.23 10.55
CA SER A 114 0.12 8.15 11.48
C SER A 114 -0.58 8.20 12.84
N GLY A 115 -0.04 8.99 13.76
CA GLY A 115 -0.59 9.33 15.06
C GLY A 115 -0.18 10.76 15.47
N PRO A 116 -0.60 11.23 16.66
CA PRO A 116 -1.56 10.57 17.55
C PRO A 116 -2.96 10.49 16.94
N ILE A 117 -3.68 9.39 17.17
CA ILE A 117 -5.02 9.21 16.60
C ILE A 117 -6.04 9.92 17.49
N PRO A 118 -6.86 10.86 16.98
CA PRO A 118 -7.95 11.47 17.77
C PRO A 118 -8.95 10.43 18.25
N ILE A 119 -9.39 10.54 19.51
CA ILE A 119 -10.34 9.58 20.10
C ILE A 119 -11.66 9.52 19.34
N GLU A 120 -12.05 10.63 18.70
CA GLU A 120 -13.26 10.74 17.88
C GLU A 120 -13.33 9.67 16.80
N LEU A 121 -12.18 9.28 16.24
CA LEU A 121 -12.08 8.23 15.22
C LEU A 121 -12.17 6.81 15.80
N LEU A 122 -12.00 6.67 17.12
CA LEU A 122 -11.95 5.38 17.81
C LEU A 122 -13.14 5.14 18.76
N LYS A 123 -14.03 6.11 18.97
CA LYS A 123 -15.16 5.96 19.90
C LYS A 123 -16.08 4.77 19.60
N THR A 124 -16.14 4.35 18.35
CA THR A 124 -16.98 3.24 17.90
C THR A 124 -16.27 1.88 17.94
N ILE A 125 -14.98 1.83 18.29
CA ILE A 125 -14.17 0.61 18.23
C ILE A 125 -14.72 -0.53 19.09
N ASN A 126 -15.39 -0.20 20.20
CA ASN A 126 -16.03 -1.14 21.13
C ASN A 126 -17.23 -1.90 20.52
N HIS A 127 -17.64 -1.51 19.33
CA HIS A 127 -18.77 -2.13 18.64
C HIS A 127 -18.33 -3.13 17.56
N PHE A 128 -17.04 -3.23 17.28
CA PHE A 128 -16.49 -4.32 16.47
C PHE A 128 -16.33 -5.59 17.32
N ASP A 129 -16.65 -6.73 16.76
CA ASP A 129 -16.37 -8.03 17.39
C ASP A 129 -14.85 -8.34 17.34
N HIS A 130 -14.17 -7.86 16.32
CA HIS A 130 -12.72 -8.00 16.18
C HIS A 130 -12.11 -6.80 15.43
N TYR A 131 -11.00 -6.27 15.96
CA TYR A 131 -10.31 -5.13 15.38
C TYR A 131 -8.86 -5.46 15.05
N THR A 132 -8.51 -5.35 13.79
CA THR A 132 -7.20 -5.76 13.26
C THR A 132 -6.54 -4.59 12.55
N VAL A 133 -5.24 -4.50 12.66
CA VAL A 133 -4.40 -3.48 12.00
C VAL A 133 -3.23 -4.13 11.26
N PHE A 134 -2.50 -3.36 10.46
CA PHE A 134 -1.43 -3.88 9.61
C PHE A 134 -0.09 -4.04 10.34
N THR A 135 0.16 -3.20 11.37
CA THR A 135 1.48 -3.04 11.98
C THR A 135 1.41 -2.87 13.49
N GLU A 136 2.50 -3.17 14.17
CA GLU A 136 2.66 -2.90 15.60
C GLU A 136 2.60 -1.38 15.91
N PHE A 137 3.10 -0.53 15.00
CA PHE A 137 2.92 0.91 15.10
C PHE A 137 1.44 1.28 15.25
N ALA A 138 0.59 0.80 14.33
CA ALA A 138 -0.85 1.03 14.35
C ALA A 138 -1.51 0.55 15.64
N LYS A 139 -1.16 -0.67 16.09
CA LYS A 139 -1.64 -1.24 17.38
C LYS A 139 -1.25 -0.35 18.55
N ASN A 140 -0.02 0.14 18.58
CA ASN A 140 0.49 0.97 19.67
C ASN A 140 -0.21 2.35 19.70
N GLU A 141 -0.39 3.01 18.54
CA GLU A 141 -1.08 4.31 18.46
C GLU A 141 -2.55 4.20 18.92
N ILE A 142 -3.29 3.20 18.44
CA ILE A 142 -4.67 2.94 18.87
C ILE A 142 -4.70 2.62 20.37
N SER A 143 -3.84 1.73 20.84
CA SER A 143 -3.82 1.31 22.25
C SER A 143 -3.47 2.45 23.19
N LYS A 144 -2.61 3.38 22.77
CA LYS A 144 -2.25 4.57 23.53
C LYS A 144 -3.48 5.47 23.71
N THR A 145 -4.12 5.87 22.62
CA THR A 145 -5.32 6.73 22.65
C THR A 145 -6.45 6.10 23.47
N LEU A 146 -6.71 4.80 23.30
CA LEU A 146 -7.78 4.12 24.04
C LEU A 146 -7.48 3.99 25.54
N LYS A 147 -6.24 3.76 25.92
CA LYS A 147 -5.82 3.75 27.34
C LYS A 147 -5.98 5.12 27.97
N GLU A 148 -5.55 6.18 27.31
CA GLU A 148 -5.73 7.58 27.78
C GLU A 148 -7.23 7.90 27.95
N TYR A 149 -8.05 7.61 26.97
CA TYR A 149 -9.52 7.82 27.06
C TYR A 149 -10.17 7.06 28.21
N ARG A 150 -9.70 5.84 28.50
CA ARG A 150 -10.21 4.98 29.57
C ARG A 150 -9.90 5.53 30.98
N LEU A 151 -8.88 6.37 31.14
CA LEU A 151 -8.59 7.00 32.44
C LEU A 151 -9.76 7.89 32.91
N GLU A 152 -10.42 8.56 31.99
CA GLU A 152 -11.57 9.42 32.27
C GLU A 152 -12.92 8.66 32.08
N ASN A 153 -12.93 7.57 31.37
CA ASN A 153 -14.10 6.79 30.99
C ASN A 153 -13.93 5.30 31.36
N SER A 154 -13.83 4.98 32.64
CA SER A 154 -13.46 3.65 33.17
C SER A 154 -14.37 2.49 32.71
N SER A 155 -15.63 2.78 32.36
CA SER A 155 -16.57 1.81 31.81
C SER A 155 -16.36 1.48 30.32
N PHE A 156 -15.54 2.26 29.61
CA PHE A 156 -15.29 2.04 28.19
C PHE A 156 -14.48 0.76 27.97
N LYS A 157 -15.10 -0.18 27.28
CA LYS A 157 -14.47 -1.45 26.87
C LYS A 157 -14.13 -1.39 25.38
N PHE A 158 -13.03 -1.95 24.99
CA PHE A 158 -12.64 -2.06 23.58
C PHE A 158 -12.03 -3.43 23.31
N PRO A 159 -12.15 -3.97 22.08
CA PRO A 159 -11.57 -5.25 21.73
C PRO A 159 -10.03 -5.17 21.77
N GLU A 160 -9.40 -6.33 21.93
CA GLU A 160 -7.96 -6.43 21.71
C GLU A 160 -7.64 -6.10 20.24
N VAL A 161 -6.65 -5.23 20.03
CA VAL A 161 -6.18 -4.89 18.68
C VAL A 161 -5.17 -5.92 18.24
N GLN A 162 -5.52 -6.72 17.24
CA GLN A 162 -4.63 -7.73 16.66
C GLN A 162 -3.85 -7.16 15.48
N VAL A 163 -2.61 -7.61 15.30
CA VAL A 163 -1.83 -7.31 14.10
C VAL A 163 -1.89 -8.48 13.13
N ILE A 164 -2.35 -8.23 11.90
CA ILE A 164 -2.18 -9.12 10.75
C ILE A 164 -1.54 -8.26 9.65
N PRO A 165 -0.29 -8.54 9.24
CA PRO A 165 0.42 -7.69 8.30
C PRO A 165 -0.17 -7.78 6.89
N HIS A 166 0.22 -6.85 6.02
CA HIS A 166 0.06 -7.04 4.57
C HIS A 166 1.09 -8.02 4.04
N GLY A 167 0.84 -8.51 2.85
CA GLY A 167 1.70 -9.47 2.20
C GLY A 167 2.34 -8.97 0.92
N ILE A 168 3.14 -9.86 0.36
CA ILE A 168 3.77 -9.75 -0.95
C ILE A 168 3.50 -11.03 -1.75
N ASP A 169 3.30 -10.88 -3.04
CA ASP A 169 3.30 -12.00 -3.98
C ASP A 169 4.69 -12.17 -4.59
N THR A 170 5.47 -13.08 -4.05
CA THR A 170 6.81 -13.39 -4.53
C THR A 170 6.83 -14.22 -5.81
N ASN A 171 5.68 -14.74 -6.28
CA ASN A 171 5.56 -15.37 -7.59
C ASN A 171 5.45 -14.32 -8.70
N THR A 172 4.92 -13.15 -8.37
CA THR A 172 4.78 -12.03 -9.30
C THR A 172 5.97 -11.07 -9.21
N PHE A 173 6.40 -10.72 -7.99
CA PHE A 173 7.52 -9.79 -7.76
C PHE A 173 8.77 -10.56 -7.34
N TYR A 174 9.69 -10.71 -8.29
CA TYR A 174 10.92 -11.46 -8.13
C TYR A 174 12.04 -10.88 -9.00
N PRO A 175 13.33 -11.10 -8.67
CA PRO A 175 14.44 -10.62 -9.47
C PRO A 175 14.57 -11.43 -10.78
N LEU A 176 14.68 -10.74 -11.90
CA LEU A 176 14.98 -11.39 -13.17
C LEU A 176 16.42 -11.87 -13.21
N THR A 177 16.61 -13.10 -13.68
CA THR A 177 17.94 -13.71 -13.83
C THR A 177 18.62 -13.28 -15.12
N ASP A 178 19.95 -13.27 -15.10
CA ASP A 178 20.76 -13.05 -16.29
C ASP A 178 20.52 -14.16 -17.34
N LYS A 179 20.55 -13.80 -18.62
CA LYS A 179 20.38 -14.73 -19.74
C LYS A 179 21.50 -14.60 -20.74
N LYS A 180 21.88 -15.72 -21.35
CA LYS A 180 22.76 -15.73 -22.51
C LYS A 180 21.95 -15.52 -23.79
N ILE A 181 22.24 -14.46 -24.53
CA ILE A 181 21.61 -14.12 -25.81
C ILE A 181 22.77 -13.92 -26.82
N GLU A 182 22.78 -14.69 -27.92
CA GLU A 182 23.81 -14.62 -28.95
C GLU A 182 25.27 -14.67 -28.40
N GLY A 183 25.45 -15.53 -27.39
CA GLY A 183 26.76 -15.71 -26.74
C GLY A 183 27.14 -14.65 -25.71
N LYS A 184 26.37 -13.56 -25.56
CA LYS A 184 26.62 -12.51 -24.58
C LYS A 184 25.68 -12.69 -23.35
N THR A 185 26.22 -12.44 -22.16
CA THR A 185 25.40 -12.40 -20.94
C THR A 185 24.71 -11.04 -20.82
N VAL A 186 23.38 -11.03 -20.85
CA VAL A 186 22.52 -9.86 -20.60
C VAL A 186 21.97 -9.98 -19.20
N SER A 187 22.19 -8.95 -18.38
CA SER A 187 21.68 -8.93 -17.00
C SER A 187 20.16 -8.91 -16.98
N GLY A 188 19.55 -9.49 -15.92
CA GLY A 188 18.11 -9.46 -15.72
C GLY A 188 17.54 -8.04 -15.77
N LYS A 189 18.27 -7.06 -15.21
CA LYS A 189 17.94 -5.63 -15.28
C LYS A 189 17.87 -5.12 -16.73
N ASN A 190 18.86 -5.39 -17.54
CA ASN A 190 18.88 -4.94 -18.93
C ASN A 190 17.83 -5.66 -19.79
N LEU A 191 17.51 -6.92 -19.47
CA LEU A 191 16.39 -7.64 -20.07
C LEU A 191 15.05 -6.94 -19.73
N ALA A 192 14.87 -6.52 -18.49
CA ALA A 192 13.69 -5.75 -18.08
C ALA A 192 13.59 -4.44 -18.85
N ARG A 193 14.68 -3.66 -18.92
CA ARG A 193 14.75 -2.39 -19.68
C ARG A 193 14.35 -2.57 -21.14
N GLN A 194 14.94 -3.56 -21.81
CA GLN A 194 14.60 -3.86 -23.21
C GLN A 194 13.12 -4.18 -23.39
N ARG A 195 12.53 -4.99 -22.48
CA ARG A 195 11.12 -5.41 -22.55
C ARG A 195 10.11 -4.28 -22.34
N ILE A 196 10.49 -3.23 -21.60
CA ILE A 196 9.64 -2.06 -21.40
C ILE A 196 10.02 -0.87 -22.30
N GLY A 197 10.84 -1.09 -23.33
CA GLY A 197 11.21 -0.08 -24.32
C GLY A 197 12.34 0.87 -23.90
N LEU A 198 13.03 0.63 -22.78
CA LEU A 198 14.16 1.41 -22.31
C LEU A 198 15.49 0.89 -22.90
N THR A 199 15.58 0.81 -24.23
CA THR A 199 16.73 0.21 -24.92
C THR A 199 18.00 1.06 -24.76
N ASP A 200 17.88 2.38 -24.85
CA ASP A 200 19.00 3.32 -24.67
C ASP A 200 19.54 3.25 -23.24
N GLU A 201 18.68 3.18 -22.23
CA GLU A 201 19.05 3.04 -20.84
C GLU A 201 19.75 1.70 -20.57
N ALA A 202 19.36 0.62 -21.27
CA ALA A 202 20.02 -0.68 -21.20
C ALA A 202 21.42 -0.63 -21.83
N GLN A 203 21.59 0.01 -23.00
CA GLN A 203 22.86 0.16 -23.71
C GLN A 203 23.82 1.07 -22.95
N ASN A 204 23.33 2.18 -22.40
CA ASN A 204 24.14 3.19 -21.71
C ASN A 204 24.37 2.84 -20.23
N ASN A 205 23.91 1.67 -19.76
CA ASN A 205 23.99 1.27 -18.37
C ASN A 205 23.50 2.37 -17.39
N SER A 206 22.34 2.94 -17.68
CA SER A 206 21.76 4.05 -16.93
C SER A 206 21.56 3.71 -15.45
N PHE A 207 21.69 4.72 -14.57
CA PHE A 207 21.27 4.63 -13.18
C PHE A 207 19.87 5.23 -13.04
N ILE A 208 18.89 4.39 -12.71
CA ILE A 208 17.47 4.76 -12.68
C ILE A 208 16.93 4.72 -11.28
N VAL A 209 16.47 5.87 -10.77
CA VAL A 209 15.72 6.00 -9.51
C VAL A 209 14.23 5.83 -9.81
N LEU A 210 13.52 5.03 -9.03
CA LEU A 210 12.08 4.78 -9.21
C LEU A 210 11.26 5.36 -8.05
N ASN A 211 10.22 6.13 -8.38
CA ASN A 211 9.08 6.33 -7.48
C ASN A 211 7.79 5.86 -8.19
N ALA A 212 7.17 4.78 -7.65
CA ALA A 212 5.95 4.20 -8.21
C ALA A 212 4.70 4.49 -7.35
N ASN A 213 4.75 5.52 -6.52
CA ASN A 213 3.60 5.95 -5.74
C ASN A 213 2.63 6.77 -6.60
N ARG A 214 1.34 6.74 -6.23
CA ARG A 214 0.32 7.59 -6.86
C ARG A 214 0.67 9.07 -6.70
N ASN A 215 0.34 9.87 -7.69
CA ASN A 215 0.48 11.33 -7.64
C ASN A 215 -0.59 11.95 -6.73
N MET A 216 -0.37 11.83 -5.42
CA MET A 216 -1.22 12.35 -4.36
C MET A 216 -0.39 13.24 -3.44
N PHE A 217 -1.02 14.24 -2.82
CA PHE A 217 -0.33 15.21 -1.95
C PHE A 217 0.52 14.55 -0.87
N LYS A 218 0.00 13.52 -0.18
CA LYS A 218 0.74 12.81 0.88
C LYS A 218 1.98 12.04 0.39
N LYS A 219 2.09 11.75 -0.93
CA LYS A 219 3.23 11.00 -1.50
C LYS A 219 4.42 11.87 -1.85
N ARG A 220 4.26 13.19 -1.79
CA ARG A 220 5.32 14.20 -1.92
C ARG A 220 6.26 13.95 -3.10
N LEU A 221 5.70 13.73 -4.31
CA LEU A 221 6.48 13.61 -5.53
C LEU A 221 7.29 14.88 -5.86
N ASP A 222 6.82 16.03 -5.37
CA ASP A 222 7.57 17.29 -5.43
C ASP A 222 8.95 17.17 -4.76
N ILE A 223 9.02 16.53 -3.60
CA ILE A 223 10.27 16.29 -2.86
C ILE A 223 11.14 15.27 -3.58
N THR A 224 10.56 14.18 -4.10
CA THR A 224 11.30 13.23 -4.96
C THR A 224 11.96 13.94 -6.14
N ILE A 225 11.19 14.74 -6.89
CA ILE A 225 11.66 15.43 -8.10
C ILE A 225 12.73 16.47 -7.74
N GLN A 226 12.48 17.30 -6.72
CA GLN A 226 13.43 18.32 -6.30
C GLN A 226 14.74 17.71 -5.77
N GLY A 227 14.65 16.66 -4.94
CA GLY A 227 15.82 15.97 -4.41
C GLY A 227 16.62 15.25 -5.49
N PHE A 228 15.94 14.59 -6.43
CA PHE A 228 16.59 14.01 -7.61
C PHE A 228 17.28 15.07 -8.47
N ALA A 229 16.65 16.22 -8.71
CA ALA A 229 17.26 17.30 -9.48
C ALA A 229 18.57 17.81 -8.83
N LYS A 230 18.58 17.99 -7.52
CA LYS A 230 19.80 18.36 -6.78
C LYS A 230 20.90 17.28 -6.91
N PHE A 231 20.55 16.02 -6.73
CA PHE A 231 21.46 14.90 -6.90
C PHE A 231 22.02 14.79 -8.32
N ALA A 232 21.17 14.95 -9.34
CA ALA A 232 21.51 14.74 -10.73
C ALA A 232 22.27 15.91 -11.37
N HIS A 233 22.40 17.06 -10.69
CA HIS A 233 22.93 18.31 -11.24
C HIS A 233 24.31 18.12 -11.93
N ASN A 234 25.23 17.40 -11.29
CA ASN A 234 26.58 17.15 -11.83
C ASN A 234 26.79 15.69 -12.26
N LYS A 235 25.71 14.94 -12.54
CA LYS A 235 25.77 13.55 -12.97
C LYS A 235 25.62 13.43 -14.50
N PRO A 236 26.14 12.35 -15.09
CA PRO A 236 25.91 12.05 -16.50
C PRO A 236 24.43 12.00 -16.85
N LYS A 237 24.10 12.23 -18.13
CA LYS A 237 22.69 12.26 -18.59
C LYS A 237 21.97 10.90 -18.52
N ASN A 238 22.70 9.80 -18.36
CA ASN A 238 22.15 8.46 -18.12
C ASN A 238 21.72 8.21 -16.66
N VAL A 239 21.80 9.22 -15.77
CA VAL A 239 21.15 9.20 -14.46
C VAL A 239 19.73 9.71 -14.65
N LYS A 240 18.72 8.87 -14.40
CA LYS A 240 17.31 9.09 -14.73
C LYS A 240 16.40 8.90 -13.51
N LEU A 241 15.26 9.56 -13.53
CA LEU A 241 14.15 9.36 -12.59
C LEU A 241 12.98 8.74 -13.34
N TYR A 242 12.59 7.54 -12.95
CA TYR A 242 11.40 6.87 -13.46
C TYR A 242 10.21 7.13 -12.52
N LEU A 243 9.13 7.66 -13.05
CA LEU A 243 7.89 7.89 -12.32
C LEU A 243 6.77 7.01 -12.90
N HIS A 244 6.37 5.98 -12.14
CA HIS A 244 5.19 5.17 -12.46
C HIS A 244 3.96 5.78 -11.78
N THR A 245 3.44 6.85 -12.38
CA THR A 245 2.35 7.64 -11.80
C THR A 245 1.61 8.43 -12.88
N ALA A 246 0.47 9.02 -12.53
CA ALA A 246 -0.24 9.98 -13.39
C ALA A 246 0.57 11.26 -13.57
N MET A 247 0.52 11.87 -14.75
CA MET A 247 1.13 13.17 -15.02
C MET A 247 0.62 14.24 -14.04
N GLN A 248 -0.68 14.23 -13.79
CA GLN A 248 -1.34 15.04 -12.75
C GLN A 248 -2.54 14.28 -12.21
N TYR A 249 -2.73 14.31 -10.89
CA TYR A 249 -3.92 13.75 -10.23
C TYR A 249 -4.34 14.71 -9.10
N THR A 250 -4.38 14.25 -7.84
CA THR A 250 -4.63 15.12 -6.67
C THR A 250 -3.35 15.77 -6.13
N GLY A 251 -2.19 15.45 -6.70
CA GLY A 251 -0.89 16.00 -6.36
C GLY A 251 -0.41 17.05 -7.38
N TRP A 252 0.78 16.87 -7.92
CA TRP A 252 1.49 17.85 -8.72
C TRP A 252 1.39 17.58 -10.22
N ASN A 253 1.53 18.66 -11.03
CA ASN A 253 1.83 18.53 -12.43
C ASN A 253 3.32 18.19 -12.61
N ILE A 254 3.62 16.96 -13.01
CA ILE A 254 5.00 16.45 -13.12
C ILE A 254 5.80 17.19 -14.18
N ALA A 255 5.19 17.54 -15.32
CA ALA A 255 5.88 18.28 -16.39
C ALA A 255 6.30 19.69 -15.93
N LEU A 256 5.44 20.39 -15.19
CA LEU A 256 5.79 21.71 -14.64
C LEU A 256 6.90 21.61 -13.59
N LEU A 257 6.91 20.56 -12.76
CA LEU A 257 8.01 20.35 -11.81
C LEU A 257 9.32 19.99 -12.52
N ALA A 258 9.28 19.11 -13.53
CA ALA A 258 10.45 18.77 -14.34
C ALA A 258 11.09 20.01 -14.96
N LYS A 259 10.26 20.86 -15.58
CA LYS A 259 10.68 22.14 -16.17
C LYS A 259 11.25 23.10 -15.12
N ARG A 260 10.58 23.23 -13.96
CA ARG A 260 11.04 24.10 -12.86
C ARG A 260 12.45 23.75 -12.37
N PHE A 261 12.79 22.48 -12.38
CA PHE A 261 14.08 21.97 -11.89
C PHE A 261 15.07 21.60 -13.00
N ASN A 262 14.75 21.89 -14.29
CA ASN A 262 15.58 21.64 -15.47
C ASN A 262 16.04 20.17 -15.59
N ILE A 263 15.10 19.24 -15.46
CA ILE A 263 15.34 17.79 -15.53
C ILE A 263 14.40 17.05 -16.49
N GLU A 264 13.79 17.75 -17.44
CA GLU A 264 12.85 17.17 -18.42
C GLU A 264 13.50 16.02 -19.19
N ASP A 265 14.78 16.17 -19.57
CA ASP A 265 15.55 15.17 -20.28
C ASP A 265 15.99 13.97 -19.42
N ARG A 266 15.71 14.00 -18.10
CA ARG A 266 16.07 12.96 -17.15
C ARG A 266 14.87 12.18 -16.61
N ILE A 267 13.63 12.60 -16.92
CA ILE A 267 12.42 11.93 -16.45
C ILE A 267 11.95 10.89 -17.45
N ILE A 268 11.66 9.70 -16.95
CA ILE A 268 10.98 8.63 -17.65
C ILE A 268 9.60 8.48 -17.01
N LEU A 269 8.56 8.39 -17.85
CA LEU A 269 7.17 8.24 -17.40
C LEU A 269 6.57 6.97 -17.98
N THR A 270 5.76 6.26 -17.20
CA THR A 270 4.94 5.17 -17.73
C THR A 270 3.80 5.69 -18.60
N THR A 271 3.27 6.88 -18.27
CA THR A 271 2.18 7.53 -19.00
C THR A 271 2.32 9.04 -18.93
N ASP A 272 1.82 9.71 -19.94
CA ASP A 272 1.64 11.18 -20.00
C ASP A 272 0.22 11.63 -19.61
N GLN A 273 -0.65 10.67 -19.24
CA GLN A 273 -2.05 10.93 -18.92
C GLN A 273 -2.24 11.35 -17.45
N ASN A 274 -3.37 12.01 -17.18
CA ASN A 274 -3.79 12.41 -15.83
C ASN A 274 -4.49 11.29 -15.05
N LYS A 275 -4.31 10.05 -15.46
CA LYS A 275 -4.78 8.83 -14.79
C LYS A 275 -3.58 7.99 -14.36
N HIS A 276 -3.65 7.38 -13.18
CA HIS A 276 -2.60 6.44 -12.77
C HIS A 276 -2.49 5.30 -13.80
N PRO A 277 -1.27 4.96 -14.25
CA PRO A 277 -1.10 3.94 -15.27
C PRO A 277 -1.62 2.59 -14.78
N GLU A 278 -2.47 1.96 -15.58
CA GLU A 278 -2.97 0.60 -15.37
C GLU A 278 -2.09 -0.35 -16.17
N VAL A 279 -1.28 -1.12 -15.47
CA VAL A 279 -0.41 -2.14 -16.05
C VAL A 279 -0.62 -3.46 -15.34
N THR A 280 -0.31 -4.58 -16.00
CA THR A 280 -0.35 -5.89 -15.34
C THR A 280 0.74 -5.98 -14.28
N SER A 281 0.56 -6.86 -13.31
CA SER A 281 1.55 -7.08 -12.25
C SER A 281 2.90 -7.58 -12.82
N GLU A 282 2.87 -8.36 -13.90
CA GLU A 282 4.07 -8.81 -14.62
C GLU A 282 4.81 -7.64 -15.27
N TYR A 283 4.08 -6.69 -15.88
CA TYR A 283 4.70 -5.50 -16.44
C TYR A 283 5.27 -4.58 -15.33
N LEU A 284 4.57 -4.48 -14.19
CA LEU A 284 5.07 -3.76 -13.02
C LEU A 284 6.35 -4.40 -12.47
N ASN A 285 6.43 -5.74 -12.45
CA ASN A 285 7.65 -6.46 -12.10
C ASN A 285 8.83 -6.13 -13.06
N LEU A 286 8.55 -5.94 -14.36
CA LEU A 286 9.58 -5.48 -15.30
C LEU A 286 10.05 -4.06 -14.97
N ILE A 287 9.13 -3.13 -14.66
CA ILE A 287 9.49 -1.76 -14.23
C ILE A 287 10.40 -1.82 -12.99
N TYR A 288 10.02 -2.61 -11.98
CA TYR A 288 10.81 -2.76 -10.76
C TYR A 288 12.21 -3.33 -11.03
N ASN A 289 12.32 -4.36 -11.85
CA ASN A 289 13.62 -4.93 -12.25
C ASN A 289 14.47 -3.97 -13.12
N ALA A 290 13.84 -3.05 -13.85
CA ALA A 290 14.56 -2.09 -14.71
C ALA A 290 15.27 -0.98 -13.93
N CYS A 291 14.89 -0.74 -12.68
CA CYS A 291 15.35 0.38 -11.88
C CYS A 291 16.43 -0.04 -10.87
N ASP A 292 17.31 0.90 -10.51
CA ASP A 292 18.47 0.64 -9.65
C ASP A 292 18.20 0.88 -8.17
N VAL A 293 17.25 1.77 -7.86
CA VAL A 293 16.88 2.13 -6.49
C VAL A 293 15.45 2.64 -6.43
N GLY A 294 14.70 2.23 -5.40
CA GLY A 294 13.39 2.76 -5.10
C GLY A 294 13.44 3.89 -4.09
N ILE A 295 12.54 4.85 -4.24
CA ILE A 295 12.39 5.93 -3.27
C ILE A 295 10.93 6.12 -2.88
N ASN A 296 10.68 6.28 -1.59
CA ASN A 296 9.43 6.73 -1.01
C ASN A 296 9.67 8.06 -0.29
N THR A 297 8.82 9.06 -0.53
CA THR A 297 8.88 10.39 0.12
C THR A 297 7.56 10.74 0.81
N SER A 298 6.72 9.75 1.08
CA SER A 298 5.41 9.96 1.70
C SER A 298 5.51 10.61 3.07
N THR A 299 4.54 11.43 3.43
CA THR A 299 4.44 12.05 4.77
C THR A 299 3.99 11.08 5.84
N ASN A 300 3.30 10.02 5.45
CA ASN A 300 2.79 8.95 6.28
C ASN A 300 2.43 7.72 5.45
N GLU A 301 2.51 6.55 6.05
CA GLU A 301 2.21 5.26 5.43
C GLU A 301 1.65 4.27 6.45
N GLY A 302 0.68 3.45 6.01
CA GLY A 302 0.19 2.33 6.80
C GLY A 302 0.98 1.03 6.59
N TRP A 303 1.68 0.90 5.42
CA TRP A 303 2.50 -0.28 5.08
C TRP A 303 3.58 0.03 4.04
N GLY A 304 3.20 0.58 2.87
CA GLY A 304 4.12 0.89 1.78
C GLY A 304 4.35 -0.26 0.80
N LEU A 305 3.28 -0.86 0.24
CA LEU A 305 3.32 -2.00 -0.69
C LEU A 305 4.34 -1.84 -1.81
N VAL A 306 4.42 -0.66 -2.44
CA VAL A 306 5.35 -0.36 -3.54
C VAL A 306 6.80 -0.65 -3.17
N SER A 307 7.21 -0.25 -1.97
CA SER A 307 8.59 -0.45 -1.51
C SER A 307 8.89 -1.94 -1.26
N PHE A 308 7.93 -2.69 -0.73
CA PHE A 308 8.07 -4.14 -0.55
C PHE A 308 8.16 -4.88 -1.89
N GLU A 309 7.30 -4.54 -2.84
CA GLU A 309 7.29 -5.14 -4.18
C GLU A 309 8.61 -4.87 -4.92
N HIS A 310 9.09 -3.63 -4.88
CA HIS A 310 10.35 -3.27 -5.52
C HIS A 310 11.57 -3.92 -4.81
N ALA A 311 11.58 -4.00 -3.49
CA ALA A 311 12.65 -4.69 -2.76
C ALA A 311 12.67 -6.20 -3.06
N ALA A 312 11.51 -6.82 -3.31
CA ALA A 312 11.42 -8.23 -3.71
C ALA A 312 12.06 -8.52 -5.08
N THR A 313 12.34 -7.49 -5.88
CA THR A 313 13.14 -7.62 -7.12
C THR A 313 14.65 -7.40 -6.92
N MET A 314 15.16 -7.48 -5.70
CA MET A 314 16.57 -7.21 -5.36
C MET A 314 16.99 -5.75 -5.65
N SER A 315 16.11 -4.80 -5.40
CA SER A 315 16.38 -3.37 -5.55
C SER A 315 16.43 -2.66 -4.19
N PRO A 316 17.50 -1.89 -3.89
CA PRO A 316 17.62 -1.15 -2.64
C PRO A 316 16.55 -0.06 -2.54
N GLN A 317 16.14 0.26 -1.31
CA GLN A 317 15.08 1.23 -1.04
C GLN A 317 15.58 2.40 -0.20
N LEU A 318 15.10 3.62 -0.53
CA LEU A 318 15.19 4.81 0.29
C LEU A 318 13.82 5.04 0.93
N ILE A 319 13.73 4.95 2.25
CA ILE A 319 12.46 4.87 2.98
C ILE A 319 12.40 5.95 4.07
N PRO A 320 11.27 6.65 4.23
CA PRO A 320 11.05 7.57 5.33
C PRO A 320 11.24 6.92 6.71
N ASN A 321 11.98 7.59 7.59
CA ASN A 321 12.17 7.14 8.97
C ASN A 321 11.09 7.69 9.90
N HIS A 322 9.85 7.27 9.67
CA HIS A 322 8.70 7.66 10.49
C HIS A 322 7.59 6.61 10.43
N THR A 323 6.62 6.73 11.32
CA THR A 323 5.42 5.88 11.40
C THR A 323 5.78 4.38 11.37
N CYS A 324 4.99 3.55 10.72
CA CYS A 324 5.26 2.12 10.61
C CYS A 324 6.56 1.81 9.84
N LEU A 325 6.98 2.71 8.95
CA LEU A 325 8.14 2.46 8.09
C LEU A 325 9.45 2.36 8.87
N SER A 326 9.59 3.10 9.98
CA SER A 326 10.78 3.01 10.85
C SER A 326 11.03 1.58 11.31
N ASN A 327 10.00 0.90 11.81
CA ASN A 327 10.10 -0.48 12.30
C ASN A 327 10.14 -1.51 11.17
N LEU A 328 9.32 -1.32 10.12
CA LEU A 328 9.24 -2.26 9.00
C LEU A 328 10.54 -2.35 8.19
N TRP A 329 11.32 -1.25 8.13
CA TRP A 329 12.52 -1.15 7.28
C TRP A 329 13.82 -0.98 8.06
N GLU A 330 13.79 -1.08 9.38
CA GLU A 330 15.00 -1.01 10.20
C GLU A 330 16.08 -1.96 9.66
N ASN A 331 17.28 -1.43 9.41
CA ASN A 331 18.44 -2.14 8.83
C ASN A 331 18.22 -2.73 7.42
N SER A 332 17.06 -2.49 6.78
CA SER A 332 16.67 -3.09 5.49
C SER A 332 16.59 -2.08 4.35
N ALA A 333 16.73 -0.80 4.64
CA ALA A 333 16.72 0.31 3.69
C ALA A 333 17.70 1.40 4.11
N LEU A 334 17.94 2.37 3.24
CA LEU A 334 18.54 3.64 3.62
C LEU A 334 17.41 4.56 4.11
N MET A 335 17.43 4.88 5.40
CA MET A 335 16.34 5.63 6.05
C MET A 335 16.53 7.12 5.83
N LEU A 336 15.44 7.79 5.37
CA LEU A 336 15.36 9.22 5.13
C LEU A 336 14.81 9.91 6.39
N SER A 337 15.59 10.78 6.99
CA SER A 337 15.19 11.52 8.20
C SER A 337 14.14 12.57 7.87
N SER A 338 13.07 12.62 8.65
CA SER A 338 12.11 13.72 8.63
C SER A 338 12.50 14.77 9.67
N LYS A 339 12.69 16.01 9.25
CA LYS A 339 13.10 17.12 10.13
C LYS A 339 11.92 17.92 10.68
N TYR A 340 10.79 17.84 9.99
CA TYR A 340 9.62 18.67 10.28
C TYR A 340 8.38 17.82 10.32
N THR A 341 7.42 18.21 11.15
CA THR A 341 6.06 17.68 11.17
C THR A 341 5.07 18.80 10.89
N MET A 342 3.93 18.43 10.33
CA MET A 342 2.75 19.28 10.20
C MET A 342 1.53 18.47 10.60
N ILE A 343 0.51 19.11 11.16
CA ILE A 343 -0.76 18.46 11.48
C ILE A 343 -1.56 18.33 10.18
N ASN A 344 -2.02 17.12 9.88
CA ASN A 344 -2.89 16.85 8.74
C ASN A 344 -4.28 17.44 9.01
N THR A 345 -4.85 18.12 8.04
CA THR A 345 -6.15 18.80 8.18
C THR A 345 -7.34 17.84 8.18
N SER A 346 -7.20 16.60 7.70
CA SER A 346 -8.30 15.65 7.57
C SER A 346 -8.53 14.79 8.81
N ASP A 347 -7.45 14.39 9.50
CA ASP A 347 -7.49 13.45 10.63
C ASP A 347 -6.77 13.98 11.87
N HIS A 348 -6.14 15.16 11.79
CA HIS A 348 -5.37 15.82 12.85
C HIS A 348 -4.18 14.98 13.36
N CYS A 349 -3.77 13.96 12.61
CA CYS A 349 -2.54 13.21 12.87
C CYS A 349 -1.30 13.94 12.33
N ASP A 350 -0.13 13.59 12.81
CA ASP A 350 1.12 14.15 12.33
C ASP A 350 1.45 13.69 10.91
N SER A 351 1.92 14.61 10.10
CA SER A 351 2.51 14.37 8.79
C SER A 351 3.99 14.73 8.83
N TYR A 352 4.84 13.80 8.44
CA TYR A 352 6.30 13.94 8.53
C TYR A 352 6.89 14.42 7.21
N ILE A 353 7.74 15.43 7.27
CA ILE A 353 8.27 16.10 6.08
C ILE A 353 9.75 15.75 5.91
N ILE A 354 10.08 15.10 4.80
CA ILE A 354 11.44 14.89 4.33
C ILE A 354 11.85 16.11 3.50
N THR A 355 13.13 16.49 3.54
CA THR A 355 13.62 17.58 2.68
C THR A 355 14.22 17.07 1.38
N ALA A 356 14.24 17.91 0.37
CA ALA A 356 14.90 17.60 -0.91
C ALA A 356 16.41 17.37 -0.74
N ASP A 357 17.04 18.01 0.25
CA ASP A 357 18.46 17.80 0.58
C ASP A 357 18.70 16.41 1.16
N GLU A 358 17.81 15.93 2.04
CA GLU A 358 17.88 14.57 2.58
C GLU A 358 17.79 13.53 1.42
N VAL A 359 16.86 13.73 0.49
CA VAL A 359 16.74 12.87 -0.69
C VAL A 359 18.01 12.91 -1.54
N ALA A 360 18.55 14.10 -1.83
CA ALA A 360 19.76 14.26 -2.63
C ALA A 360 20.98 13.58 -1.98
N ASN A 361 21.17 13.78 -0.67
CA ASN A 361 22.26 13.17 0.09
C ASN A 361 22.14 11.64 0.12
N ALA A 362 20.94 11.11 0.33
CA ALA A 362 20.71 9.67 0.33
C ALA A 362 20.96 9.03 -1.04
N LEU A 363 20.53 9.70 -2.13
CA LEU A 363 20.84 9.29 -3.50
C LEU A 363 22.34 9.32 -3.79
N GLU A 364 23.06 10.33 -3.29
CA GLU A 364 24.51 10.42 -3.42
C GLU A 364 25.22 9.26 -2.71
N HIS A 365 24.79 8.91 -1.51
CA HIS A 365 25.33 7.79 -0.76
C HIS A 365 25.10 6.46 -1.49
N ILE A 366 23.87 6.20 -1.95
CA ILE A 366 23.55 4.94 -2.62
C ILE A 366 24.22 4.83 -4.00
N TYR A 367 24.47 5.96 -4.66
CA TYR A 367 25.14 6.03 -5.95
C TYR A 367 26.62 5.71 -5.84
N ASN A 368 27.31 6.28 -4.84
CA ASN A 368 28.76 6.18 -4.68
C ASN A 368 29.20 4.97 -3.85
N ASP A 369 28.48 4.59 -2.81
CA ASP A 369 28.82 3.46 -1.94
C ASP A 369 28.19 2.16 -2.41
N THR A 370 28.94 1.41 -3.20
CA THR A 370 28.52 0.08 -3.70
C THR A 370 28.35 -0.96 -2.59
N SER A 371 29.12 -0.83 -1.51
CA SER A 371 29.04 -1.74 -0.35
C SER A 371 27.74 -1.52 0.43
N LEU A 372 27.42 -0.26 0.72
CA LEU A 372 26.13 0.13 1.31
C LEU A 372 24.98 -0.36 0.43
N ARG A 373 25.02 -0.03 -0.87
CA ARG A 373 23.99 -0.43 -1.84
C ARG A 373 23.76 -1.94 -1.81
N LYS A 374 24.84 -2.76 -1.90
CA LYS A 374 24.74 -4.20 -1.84
C LYS A 374 24.14 -4.70 -0.52
N ARG A 375 24.55 -4.14 0.60
CA ARG A 375 24.07 -4.51 1.93
C ARG A 375 22.57 -4.26 2.06
N ILE A 376 22.08 -3.05 1.74
CA ILE A 376 20.64 -2.73 1.86
C ILE A 376 19.80 -3.45 0.81
N THR A 377 20.35 -3.76 -0.37
CA THR A 377 19.69 -4.63 -1.37
C THR A 377 19.38 -5.99 -0.78
N ILE A 378 20.39 -6.66 -0.22
CA ILE A 378 20.24 -8.01 0.35
C ILE A 378 19.31 -7.98 1.56
N ASN A 379 19.46 -7.02 2.44
CA ASN A 379 18.64 -6.89 3.64
C ASN A 379 17.18 -6.56 3.28
N GLY A 380 16.98 -5.63 2.34
CA GLY A 380 15.66 -5.26 1.83
C GLY A 380 14.93 -6.43 1.19
N TYR A 381 15.62 -7.19 0.35
CA TYR A 381 15.07 -8.41 -0.26
C TYR A 381 14.64 -9.44 0.81
N LYS A 382 15.56 -9.76 1.75
CA LYS A 382 15.25 -10.68 2.85
C LYS A 382 14.07 -10.20 3.68
N ASN A 383 13.98 -8.90 3.96
CA ASN A 383 12.87 -8.31 4.70
C ASN A 383 11.56 -8.41 3.91
N ALA A 384 11.55 -8.01 2.64
CA ALA A 384 10.35 -8.04 1.82
C ALA A 384 9.83 -9.45 1.54
N THR A 385 10.72 -10.44 1.47
CA THR A 385 10.36 -11.83 1.14
C THR A 385 10.28 -12.76 2.35
N LYS A 386 10.13 -12.22 3.58
CA LYS A 386 9.88 -13.02 4.77
C LYS A 386 8.64 -13.86 4.60
N LYS A 387 8.69 -15.12 5.08
CA LYS A 387 7.58 -16.07 4.98
C LYS A 387 6.29 -15.53 5.59
N GLU A 388 6.39 -14.78 6.67
CA GLU A 388 5.25 -14.15 7.35
C GLU A 388 4.52 -13.11 6.49
N TYR A 389 5.17 -12.55 5.46
CA TYR A 389 4.59 -11.61 4.51
C TYR A 389 4.07 -12.27 3.23
N HIS A 390 4.08 -13.59 3.12
CA HIS A 390 3.45 -14.26 1.99
C HIS A 390 1.94 -14.23 2.12
N TRP A 391 1.23 -13.82 1.09
CA TRP A 391 -0.23 -13.78 1.11
C TRP A 391 -0.88 -15.11 1.46
N SER A 392 -0.26 -16.22 1.10
CA SER A 392 -0.72 -17.57 1.48
C SER A 392 -0.68 -17.83 3.00
N VAL A 393 0.23 -17.18 3.73
CA VAL A 393 0.31 -17.25 5.20
C VAL A 393 -0.72 -16.32 5.83
N ILE A 394 -0.81 -15.11 5.30
CA ILE A 394 -1.75 -14.08 5.78
C ILE A 394 -3.20 -14.53 5.57
N SER A 395 -3.55 -15.06 4.41
CA SER A 395 -4.87 -15.61 4.14
C SER A 395 -5.25 -16.76 5.09
N LYS A 396 -4.27 -17.59 5.48
CA LYS A 396 -4.50 -18.64 6.51
C LYS A 396 -4.78 -18.04 7.89
N SER A 397 -4.12 -16.96 8.27
CA SER A 397 -4.40 -16.27 9.54
C SER A 397 -5.82 -15.70 9.55
N TRP A 398 -6.27 -15.14 8.44
CA TRP A 398 -7.66 -14.70 8.27
C TRP A 398 -8.66 -15.88 8.31
N ASP A 399 -8.37 -16.99 7.62
CA ASP A 399 -9.20 -18.21 7.69
C ASP A 399 -9.37 -18.70 9.14
N GLN A 400 -8.28 -18.72 9.90
CA GLN A 400 -8.32 -19.14 11.30
C GLN A 400 -9.19 -18.19 12.15
N LEU A 401 -9.02 -16.89 12.00
CA LEU A 401 -9.82 -15.89 12.71
C LEU A 401 -11.31 -16.04 12.36
N PHE A 402 -11.67 -16.11 11.08
CA PHE A 402 -13.06 -16.26 10.66
C PHE A 402 -13.70 -17.54 11.23
N ARG A 403 -13.00 -18.65 11.21
CA ARG A 403 -13.49 -19.91 11.80
C ARG A 403 -13.72 -19.81 13.30
N THR A 404 -12.85 -19.11 14.04
CA THR A 404 -13.02 -18.88 15.47
C THR A 404 -14.28 -18.08 15.74
N LEU A 405 -14.45 -16.93 15.06
CA LEU A 405 -15.61 -16.06 15.24
C LEU A 405 -16.94 -16.74 14.86
N ILE A 406 -16.95 -17.57 13.80
CA ILE A 406 -18.14 -18.33 13.40
C ILE A 406 -18.52 -19.37 14.46
N LYS A 407 -17.55 -20.10 15.05
CA LYS A 407 -17.80 -21.07 16.11
C LYS A 407 -18.35 -20.44 17.39
N GLU A 408 -17.92 -19.23 17.73
CA GLU A 408 -18.42 -18.47 18.88
C GLU A 408 -19.85 -17.95 18.69
N SER A 409 -20.38 -18.03 17.46
CA SER A 409 -21.74 -17.59 17.12
C SER A 409 -22.78 -18.71 17.15
N ILE A 410 -22.34 -19.98 17.26
CA ILE A 410 -23.16 -21.20 17.36
C ILE A 410 -23.31 -21.59 18.82
#